data_8eeb0f88aecb6d9e9d873e419af7f627
#
_entry.id   8eeb0f88aecb6d9e9d873e419af7f627
#
_cell.length_a   1.000
_cell.length_b   1.000
_cell.length_c   1.000
_cell.angle_alpha   90.00
_cell.angle_beta   90.00
_cell.angle_gamma   90.00
#
_symmetry.space_group_name_H-M   'P 1'
#
loop_
_entity.id
_entity.type
_entity.pdbx_description
1 polymer ?
#
loop_
_entity_poly.entity_id
_entity_poly.type
_entity_poly.pdbx_seq_one_letter_code
_entity_poly.pdbx_strand_id
1 'polypeptide(L)'
;MRNFVTIMDKKAFSAALFKWAHRHWRELPWRGCGVPYAIWLSEIILQQTRISQGTKYWLRFMHAYPTVADLAAASEDEVLKLWQGLGYYSRARNLHAAARQIVERGAFPDTYQEIRRLKGVGDYTAAAIASMAFGLPHAAVDGNVYRILARIFAISTPIDSTQGKHEFQQLADALCPTDEAGYWNQAMMDFGALQCKPKGPGCGSCPFADMCEARRLGQTASFPVKEGRVKHRDRYFTYYYITRAHEVLFHRRGTDDIWRSLWEPVLVEGDAASLDEAGRVVKHVLTHQTIYAQLIRIDATRLTDHEPLPYGLPPIAQLLKEYRWATPDEREGYAMPRLMDKLLADR
;
A
#
# COMPACT_ATOMS: atom_id res chain seq x y z
N MET A 1 16.71 -31.38 -1.72
CA MET A 1 17.04 -30.00 -2.08
C MET A 1 17.90 -30.03 -3.33
N ARG A 2 17.41 -29.60 -4.49
CA ARG A 2 18.27 -29.41 -5.66
C ARG A 2 19.23 -28.28 -5.30
N ASN A 3 20.54 -28.50 -5.45
CA ASN A 3 21.57 -27.48 -5.23
C ASN A 3 21.48 -26.39 -6.30
N PHE A 4 20.51 -25.46 -6.17
CA PHE A 4 20.35 -24.32 -7.09
C PHE A 4 21.56 -23.39 -7.07
N VAL A 5 22.29 -23.32 -5.94
CA VAL A 5 23.48 -22.48 -5.77
C VAL A 5 24.68 -22.98 -6.56
N THR A 6 24.69 -24.27 -6.94
CA THR A 6 25.80 -24.84 -7.74
C THR A 6 25.69 -24.50 -9.23
N ILE A 7 24.56 -23.94 -9.70
CA ILE A 7 24.29 -23.76 -11.13
C ILE A 7 24.59 -22.33 -11.62
N MET A 8 24.64 -21.34 -10.71
CA MET A 8 24.93 -19.96 -11.11
C MET A 8 25.93 -19.29 -10.16
N ASP A 9 27.01 -18.80 -10.73
CA ASP A 9 27.95 -17.94 -10.00
C ASP A 9 27.23 -16.62 -9.60
N LYS A 10 27.17 -16.35 -8.28
CA LYS A 10 26.64 -15.13 -7.69
C LYS A 10 27.20 -13.86 -8.36
N LYS A 11 28.52 -13.89 -8.69
CA LYS A 11 29.18 -12.76 -9.36
C LYS A 11 28.68 -12.57 -10.78
N ALA A 12 28.51 -13.66 -11.54
CA ALA A 12 27.99 -13.60 -12.91
C ALA A 12 26.53 -13.08 -12.94
N PHE A 13 25.69 -13.53 -12.00
CA PHE A 13 24.32 -13.03 -11.87
C PHE A 13 24.30 -11.53 -11.60
N SER A 14 25.02 -11.08 -10.57
CA SER A 14 25.07 -9.67 -10.20
C SER A 14 25.67 -8.80 -11.31
N ALA A 15 26.73 -9.27 -11.98
CA ALA A 15 27.33 -8.54 -13.10
C ALA A 15 26.36 -8.34 -14.27
N ALA A 16 25.58 -9.38 -14.63
CA ALA A 16 24.57 -9.29 -15.69
C ALA A 16 23.43 -8.33 -15.30
N LEU A 17 22.97 -8.41 -14.06
CA LEU A 17 21.94 -7.53 -13.51
C LEU A 17 22.40 -6.07 -13.49
N PHE A 18 23.59 -5.80 -12.99
CA PHE A 18 24.14 -4.45 -12.86
C PHE A 18 24.43 -3.80 -14.23
N LYS A 19 24.95 -4.59 -15.19
CA LYS A 19 25.11 -4.12 -16.57
C LYS A 19 23.79 -3.70 -17.21
N TRP A 20 22.73 -4.44 -16.94
CA TRP A 20 21.38 -4.09 -17.36
C TRP A 20 20.87 -2.86 -16.61
N ALA A 21 20.96 -2.84 -15.27
CA ALA A 21 20.48 -1.77 -14.42
C ALA A 21 21.12 -0.42 -14.75
N HIS A 22 22.42 -0.38 -15.03
CA HIS A 22 23.12 0.85 -15.43
C HIS A 22 22.51 1.55 -16.65
N ARG A 23 21.94 0.78 -17.58
CA ARG A 23 21.29 1.29 -18.79
C ARG A 23 19.83 1.67 -18.60
N HIS A 24 19.20 1.18 -17.52
CA HIS A 24 17.77 1.28 -17.27
C HIS A 24 17.46 1.89 -15.89
N TRP A 25 18.47 2.52 -15.28
CA TRP A 25 18.33 3.13 -13.96
C TRP A 25 17.26 4.23 -13.97
N ARG A 26 16.38 4.19 -13.00
CA ARG A 26 15.33 5.20 -12.84
C ARG A 26 15.76 6.24 -11.82
N GLU A 27 15.77 7.51 -12.22
CA GLU A 27 15.98 8.64 -11.33
C GLU A 27 14.75 8.77 -10.41
N LEU A 28 14.92 8.48 -9.12
CA LEU A 28 13.88 8.58 -8.11
C LEU A 28 14.41 9.39 -6.92
N PRO A 29 13.60 10.33 -6.35
CA PRO A 29 14.13 11.31 -5.39
C PRO A 29 14.61 10.72 -4.06
N TRP A 30 14.23 9.50 -3.73
CA TRP A 30 14.71 8.77 -2.54
C TRP A 30 15.94 7.90 -2.79
N ARG A 31 16.40 7.77 -4.05
CA ARG A 31 17.58 7.00 -4.40
C ARG A 31 18.84 7.84 -4.22
N GLY A 32 19.84 7.26 -3.57
CA GLY A 32 21.12 7.92 -3.36
C GLY A 32 21.10 9.13 -2.40
N CYS A 33 19.96 9.41 -1.74
CA CYS A 33 19.86 10.52 -0.80
C CYS A 33 20.57 10.25 0.54
N GLY A 34 20.88 8.99 0.86
CA GLY A 34 21.55 8.60 2.12
C GLY A 34 20.73 8.86 3.40
N VAL A 35 19.46 9.25 3.28
CA VAL A 35 18.60 9.60 4.42
C VAL A 35 17.66 8.44 4.74
N PRO A 36 17.86 7.71 5.86
CA PRO A 36 17.05 6.55 6.21
C PRO A 36 15.55 6.84 6.29
N TYR A 37 15.16 8.00 6.82
CA TYR A 37 13.76 8.45 6.86
C TYR A 37 13.13 8.54 5.47
N ALA A 38 13.83 9.16 4.52
CA ALA A 38 13.35 9.34 3.15
C ALA A 38 13.17 8.01 2.41
N ILE A 39 14.12 7.07 2.61
CA ILE A 39 14.07 5.71 2.06
C ILE A 39 12.91 4.93 2.69
N TRP A 40 12.78 4.93 4.01
CA TRP A 40 11.69 4.26 4.71
C TRP A 40 10.32 4.79 4.27
N LEU A 41 10.16 6.11 4.17
CA LEU A 41 8.93 6.76 3.72
C LEU A 41 8.55 6.26 2.31
N SER A 42 9.53 6.17 1.38
CA SER A 42 9.29 5.66 0.04
C SER A 42 8.83 4.21 0.04
N GLU A 43 9.47 3.35 0.84
CA GLU A 43 9.11 1.93 0.93
C GLU A 43 7.68 1.71 1.45
N ILE A 44 7.23 2.53 2.41
CA ILE A 44 5.85 2.43 2.92
C ILE A 44 4.84 2.98 1.91
N ILE A 45 5.13 4.11 1.27
CA ILE A 45 4.24 4.72 0.26
C ILE A 45 4.08 3.80 -0.96
N LEU A 46 5.17 3.17 -1.40
CA LEU A 46 5.19 2.35 -2.60
C LEU A 46 4.59 0.94 -2.43
N GLN A 47 4.30 0.50 -1.19
CA GLN A 47 3.56 -0.74 -0.98
C GLN A 47 2.24 -0.71 -1.78
N GLN A 48 2.10 -1.58 -2.80
CA GLN A 48 0.92 -1.65 -3.68
C GLN A 48 0.53 -0.31 -4.37
N THR A 49 1.48 0.61 -4.51
CA THR A 49 1.30 1.91 -5.17
C THR A 49 2.26 2.03 -6.35
N ARG A 50 1.77 2.51 -7.49
CA ARG A 50 2.62 2.76 -8.66
C ARG A 50 3.59 3.91 -8.37
N ILE A 51 4.83 3.83 -8.88
CA ILE A 51 5.86 4.85 -8.67
C ILE A 51 5.37 6.25 -9.07
N SER A 52 4.72 6.40 -10.22
CA SER A 52 4.22 7.69 -10.69
C SER A 52 3.23 8.36 -9.73
N GLN A 53 2.43 7.57 -9.03
CA GLN A 53 1.53 8.06 -7.98
C GLN A 53 2.30 8.27 -6.68
N GLY A 54 3.10 7.27 -6.26
CA GLY A 54 3.84 7.29 -4.99
C GLY A 54 4.82 8.47 -4.90
N THR A 55 5.50 8.81 -5.99
CA THR A 55 6.43 9.96 -6.03
C THR A 55 5.75 11.27 -5.64
N LYS A 56 4.53 11.51 -6.12
CA LYS A 56 3.78 12.73 -5.77
C LYS A 56 3.47 12.81 -4.27
N TYR A 57 3.11 11.67 -3.66
CA TYR A 57 2.85 11.61 -2.22
C TYR A 57 4.14 11.71 -1.41
N TRP A 58 5.20 11.05 -1.84
CA TRP A 58 6.50 11.16 -1.19
C TRP A 58 6.98 12.63 -1.12
N LEU A 59 6.91 13.37 -2.24
CA LEU A 59 7.26 14.79 -2.29
C LEU A 59 6.38 15.62 -1.33
N ARG A 60 5.07 15.35 -1.28
CA ARG A 60 4.15 16.04 -0.37
C ARG A 60 4.48 15.75 1.10
N PHE A 61 4.79 14.49 1.44
CA PHE A 61 5.18 14.10 2.79
C PHE A 61 6.50 14.70 3.20
N MET A 62 7.52 14.68 2.33
CA MET A 62 8.82 15.30 2.60
C MET A 62 8.73 16.82 2.73
N HIS A 63 7.79 17.46 2.03
CA HIS A 63 7.53 18.89 2.18
C HIS A 63 6.81 19.20 3.50
N ALA A 64 5.78 18.44 3.85
CA ALA A 64 5.00 18.66 5.07
C ALA A 64 5.77 18.22 6.34
N TYR A 65 6.52 17.13 6.24
CA TYR A 65 7.27 16.52 7.33
C TYR A 65 8.70 16.21 6.88
N PRO A 66 9.60 17.21 6.85
CA PRO A 66 10.98 17.04 6.38
C PRO A 66 11.80 16.04 7.20
N THR A 67 11.45 15.86 8.48
CA THR A 67 12.10 14.93 9.39
C THR A 67 11.11 13.93 9.99
N VAL A 68 11.65 12.84 10.54
CA VAL A 68 10.81 11.85 11.26
C VAL A 68 10.17 12.46 12.51
N ALA A 69 10.80 13.48 13.11
CA ALA A 69 10.26 14.18 14.27
C ALA A 69 9.03 15.01 13.90
N ASP A 70 9.05 15.69 12.75
CA ASP A 70 7.90 16.45 12.25
C ASP A 70 6.71 15.50 11.99
N LEU A 71 6.96 14.34 11.36
CA LEU A 71 5.94 13.34 11.15
C LEU A 71 5.38 12.77 12.47
N ALA A 72 6.23 12.54 13.46
CA ALA A 72 5.83 12.01 14.77
C ALA A 72 5.00 13.03 15.57
N ALA A 73 5.29 14.32 15.43
CA ALA A 73 4.60 15.40 16.11
C ALA A 73 3.22 15.74 15.50
N ALA A 74 3.00 15.38 14.24
CA ALA A 74 1.72 15.60 13.55
C ALA A 74 0.58 14.84 14.25
N SER A 75 -0.65 15.30 14.08
CA SER A 75 -1.84 14.53 14.46
C SER A 75 -2.09 13.38 13.47
N GLU A 76 -2.80 12.33 13.92
CA GLU A 76 -3.19 11.22 13.04
C GLU A 76 -4.08 11.72 11.88
N ASP A 77 -4.94 12.70 12.14
CA ASP A 77 -5.86 13.23 11.13
C ASP A 77 -5.10 13.99 10.02
N GLU A 78 -4.08 14.78 10.37
CA GLU A 78 -3.21 15.46 9.38
C GLU A 78 -2.48 14.44 8.50
N VAL A 79 -1.91 13.40 9.11
CA VAL A 79 -1.21 12.33 8.36
C VAL A 79 -2.17 11.57 7.44
N LEU A 80 -3.37 11.22 7.93
CA LEU A 80 -4.39 10.54 7.14
C LEU A 80 -4.93 11.43 6.02
N LYS A 81 -5.07 12.74 6.27
CA LYS A 81 -5.46 13.72 5.25
C LYS A 81 -4.44 13.83 4.14
N LEU A 82 -3.17 13.91 4.47
CA LEU A 82 -2.08 13.95 3.49
C LEU A 82 -1.99 12.63 2.68
N TRP A 83 -2.39 11.50 3.31
CA TRP A 83 -2.42 10.17 2.68
C TRP A 83 -3.64 9.94 1.80
N GLN A 84 -4.69 10.77 1.89
CA GLN A 84 -5.96 10.56 1.20
C GLN A 84 -5.78 10.31 -0.29
N GLY A 85 -6.40 9.22 -0.79
CA GLY A 85 -6.30 8.79 -2.19
C GLY A 85 -5.28 7.69 -2.48
N LEU A 86 -4.33 7.38 -1.57
CA LEU A 86 -3.42 6.24 -1.73
C LEU A 86 -4.06 4.88 -1.40
N GLY A 87 -5.10 4.88 -0.56
CA GLY A 87 -5.69 3.64 -0.05
C GLY A 87 -4.83 2.94 1.00
N TYR A 88 -5.34 1.79 1.53
CA TYR A 88 -4.65 1.04 2.58
C TYR A 88 -4.16 1.93 3.74
N TYR A 89 -5.07 2.68 4.33
CA TYR A 89 -4.79 3.70 5.34
C TYR A 89 -4.12 3.16 6.61
N SER A 90 -4.17 1.84 6.84
CA SER A 90 -3.36 1.19 7.88
C SER A 90 -1.86 1.46 7.71
N ARG A 91 -1.38 1.66 6.48
CA ARG A 91 0.02 2.05 6.24
C ARG A 91 0.33 3.42 6.80
N ALA A 92 -0.55 4.40 6.61
CA ALA A 92 -0.37 5.76 7.15
C ALA A 92 -0.37 5.75 8.69
N ARG A 93 -1.31 5.02 9.31
CA ARG A 93 -1.31 4.88 10.78
C ARG A 93 -0.08 4.17 11.31
N ASN A 94 0.35 3.10 10.65
CA ASN A 94 1.57 2.38 11.03
C ASN A 94 2.81 3.23 10.82
N LEU A 95 2.89 3.99 9.71
CA LEU A 95 3.96 4.96 9.44
C LEU A 95 4.05 5.99 10.57
N HIS A 96 2.93 6.58 10.96
CA HIS A 96 2.85 7.56 12.04
C HIS A 96 3.25 6.96 13.40
N ALA A 97 2.74 5.76 13.72
CA ALA A 97 3.13 5.05 14.95
C ALA A 97 4.63 4.70 14.97
N ALA A 98 5.19 4.27 13.83
CA ALA A 98 6.61 3.97 13.71
C ALA A 98 7.48 5.24 13.80
N ALA A 99 7.01 6.38 13.28
CA ALA A 99 7.70 7.66 13.46
C ALA A 99 7.87 8.00 14.95
N ARG A 100 6.82 7.81 15.75
CA ARG A 100 6.87 8.00 17.21
C ARG A 100 7.84 7.02 17.88
N GLN A 101 7.85 5.74 17.47
CA GLN A 101 8.82 4.75 17.97
C GLN A 101 10.27 5.19 17.69
N ILE A 102 10.54 5.76 16.50
CA ILE A 102 11.88 6.22 16.13
C ILE A 102 12.30 7.43 16.98
N VAL A 103 11.39 8.37 17.19
CA VAL A 103 11.67 9.57 18.04
C VAL A 103 11.87 9.17 19.50
N GLU A 104 11.02 8.28 20.03
CA GLU A 104 11.17 7.76 21.39
C GLU A 104 12.52 7.03 21.61
N ARG A 105 12.99 6.31 20.60
CA ARG A 105 14.30 5.68 20.61
C ARG A 105 15.45 6.70 20.56
N GLY A 106 15.24 7.89 20.04
CA GLY A 106 16.26 8.94 19.87
C GLY A 106 17.07 8.86 18.57
N ALA A 107 16.95 7.78 17.79
CA ALA A 107 17.63 7.62 16.51
C ALA A 107 16.88 6.62 15.59
N PHE A 108 17.07 6.75 14.28
CA PHE A 108 16.57 5.76 13.33
C PHE A 108 17.32 4.43 13.56
N PRO A 109 16.60 3.27 13.65
CA PRO A 109 17.25 1.97 13.86
C PRO A 109 18.08 1.60 12.61
N ASP A 110 19.26 1.04 12.84
CA ASP A 110 20.28 0.75 11.82
C ASP A 110 20.61 -0.74 11.66
N THR A 111 19.96 -1.62 12.42
CA THR A 111 20.03 -3.07 12.23
C THR A 111 18.75 -3.63 11.65
N TYR A 112 18.85 -4.72 10.87
CA TYR A 112 17.66 -5.39 10.30
C TYR A 112 16.62 -5.73 11.37
N GLN A 113 17.07 -6.29 12.51
CA GLN A 113 16.19 -6.73 13.58
C GLN A 113 15.41 -5.57 14.22
N GLU A 114 16.06 -4.44 14.42
CA GLU A 114 15.42 -3.25 14.99
C GLU A 114 14.48 -2.56 14.00
N ILE A 115 14.89 -2.43 12.73
CA ILE A 115 14.04 -1.93 11.65
C ILE A 115 12.77 -2.78 11.54
N ARG A 116 12.92 -4.12 11.64
CA ARG A 116 11.81 -5.08 11.58
C ARG A 116 10.80 -4.93 12.72
N ARG A 117 11.20 -4.35 13.86
CA ARG A 117 10.32 -4.09 15.02
C ARG A 117 9.47 -2.84 14.85
N LEU A 118 9.76 -1.97 13.91
CA LEU A 118 8.95 -0.79 13.64
C LEU A 118 7.54 -1.19 13.20
N LYS A 119 6.55 -0.42 13.64
CA LYS A 119 5.14 -0.69 13.32
C LYS A 119 4.91 -0.69 11.80
N GLY A 120 4.30 -1.77 11.30
CA GLY A 120 3.99 -1.91 9.87
C GLY A 120 5.16 -2.30 8.97
N VAL A 121 6.34 -2.58 9.54
CA VAL A 121 7.52 -3.04 8.81
C VAL A 121 7.57 -4.57 8.81
N GLY A 122 7.46 -5.17 7.62
CA GLY A 122 7.62 -6.60 7.38
C GLY A 122 9.05 -6.97 6.97
N ASP A 123 9.31 -8.26 6.74
CA ASP A 123 10.64 -8.77 6.38
C ASP A 123 11.18 -8.10 5.12
N TYR A 124 10.36 -8.01 4.08
CA TYR A 124 10.70 -7.29 2.84
C TYR A 124 11.10 -5.82 3.12
N THR A 125 10.24 -5.07 3.81
CA THR A 125 10.48 -3.64 4.07
C THR A 125 11.73 -3.44 4.95
N ALA A 126 11.94 -4.32 5.94
CA ALA A 126 13.14 -4.28 6.77
C ALA A 126 14.41 -4.53 5.95
N ALA A 127 14.41 -5.54 5.06
CA ALA A 127 15.54 -5.84 4.19
C ALA A 127 15.82 -4.70 3.20
N ALA A 128 14.78 -4.10 2.61
CA ALA A 128 14.91 -2.96 1.72
C ALA A 128 15.56 -1.76 2.42
N ILE A 129 15.05 -1.37 3.60
CA ILE A 129 15.61 -0.26 4.37
C ILE A 129 17.04 -0.58 4.83
N ALA A 130 17.26 -1.75 5.41
CA ALA A 130 18.57 -2.17 5.92
C ALA A 130 19.63 -2.13 4.81
N SER A 131 19.31 -2.59 3.61
CA SER A 131 20.24 -2.61 2.49
C SER A 131 20.41 -1.25 1.82
N MET A 132 19.33 -0.52 1.58
CA MET A 132 19.36 0.73 0.84
C MET A 132 19.85 1.93 1.68
N ALA A 133 19.54 1.97 2.98
CA ALA A 133 19.91 3.05 3.87
C ALA A 133 21.25 2.80 4.60
N PHE A 134 21.56 1.54 4.90
CA PHE A 134 22.67 1.17 5.75
C PHE A 134 23.68 0.22 5.11
N GLY A 135 23.46 -0.18 3.83
CA GLY A 135 24.35 -1.09 3.10
C GLY A 135 24.40 -2.52 3.65
N LEU A 136 23.44 -2.91 4.53
CA LEU A 136 23.46 -4.24 5.13
C LEU A 136 23.11 -5.33 4.11
N PRO A 137 23.72 -6.53 4.19
CA PRO A 137 23.60 -7.59 3.19
C PRO A 137 22.28 -8.38 3.30
N HIS A 138 21.17 -7.73 3.06
CA HIS A 138 19.83 -8.35 3.11
C HIS A 138 19.14 -8.25 1.77
N ALA A 139 18.68 -9.40 1.23
CA ALA A 139 17.86 -9.42 0.03
C ALA A 139 16.40 -9.09 0.32
N ALA A 140 15.86 -8.10 -0.39
CA ALA A 140 14.46 -7.69 -0.29
C ALA A 140 13.62 -8.43 -1.34
N VAL A 141 12.83 -9.43 -0.92
CA VAL A 141 12.05 -10.29 -1.80
C VAL A 141 10.61 -9.78 -1.93
N ASP A 142 10.35 -9.01 -2.99
CA ASP A 142 9.02 -8.53 -3.36
C ASP A 142 8.38 -9.36 -4.48
N GLY A 143 7.20 -9.00 -4.95
CA GLY A 143 6.52 -9.66 -6.05
C GLY A 143 7.32 -9.66 -7.37
N ASN A 144 8.24 -8.72 -7.57
CA ASN A 144 9.13 -8.70 -8.74
C ASN A 144 10.22 -9.75 -8.58
N VAL A 145 10.87 -9.80 -7.42
CA VAL A 145 11.94 -10.75 -7.10
C VAL A 145 11.41 -12.17 -7.14
N TYR A 146 10.25 -12.45 -6.52
CA TYR A 146 9.58 -13.75 -6.64
C TYR A 146 9.42 -14.18 -8.10
N ARG A 147 8.89 -13.29 -8.94
CA ARG A 147 8.66 -13.59 -10.37
C ARG A 147 9.95 -13.84 -11.15
N ILE A 148 10.97 -13.03 -10.91
CA ILE A 148 12.28 -13.16 -11.57
C ILE A 148 12.90 -14.51 -11.22
N LEU A 149 13.02 -14.81 -9.93
CA LEU A 149 13.65 -16.03 -9.45
C LEU A 149 12.83 -17.27 -9.86
N ALA A 150 11.50 -17.22 -9.73
CA ALA A 150 10.63 -18.31 -10.16
C ALA A 150 10.80 -18.63 -11.64
N ARG A 151 10.99 -17.61 -12.50
CA ARG A 151 11.19 -17.81 -13.94
C ARG A 151 12.59 -18.28 -14.28
N ILE A 152 13.63 -17.65 -13.72
CA ILE A 152 15.02 -18.02 -14.03
C ILE A 152 15.29 -19.47 -13.64
N PHE A 153 14.83 -19.90 -12.47
CA PHE A 153 15.10 -21.23 -11.91
C PHE A 153 13.94 -22.23 -12.08
N ALA A 154 12.84 -21.86 -12.75
CA ALA A 154 11.62 -22.66 -12.90
C ALA A 154 11.09 -23.22 -11.55
N ILE A 155 11.08 -22.40 -10.49
CA ILE A 155 10.64 -22.82 -9.17
C ILE A 155 9.10 -22.88 -9.16
N SER A 156 8.56 -24.08 -8.94
CA SER A 156 7.11 -24.33 -8.90
C SER A 156 6.51 -24.26 -7.50
N THR A 157 7.32 -24.10 -6.46
CA THR A 157 6.82 -23.89 -5.08
C THR A 157 6.02 -22.60 -5.03
N PRO A 158 4.77 -22.63 -4.52
CA PRO A 158 3.91 -21.46 -4.47
C PRO A 158 4.53 -20.34 -3.61
N ILE A 159 4.59 -19.13 -4.15
CA ILE A 159 5.25 -17.98 -3.50
C ILE A 159 4.49 -17.47 -2.26
N ASP A 160 3.22 -17.81 -2.11
CA ASP A 160 2.35 -17.46 -0.99
C ASP A 160 2.31 -18.53 0.11
N SER A 161 2.94 -19.70 -0.11
CA SER A 161 3.17 -20.72 0.92
C SER A 161 4.32 -20.35 1.87
N THR A 162 4.32 -20.91 3.07
CA THR A 162 5.44 -20.74 4.02
C THR A 162 6.75 -21.31 3.47
N GLN A 163 6.68 -22.47 2.83
CA GLN A 163 7.83 -23.10 2.18
C GLN A 163 8.39 -22.22 1.06
N GLY A 164 7.52 -21.69 0.18
CA GLY A 164 7.93 -20.82 -0.90
C GLY A 164 8.61 -19.54 -0.41
N LYS A 165 8.05 -18.88 0.60
CA LYS A 165 8.67 -17.69 1.19
C LYS A 165 10.08 -17.96 1.68
N HIS A 166 10.28 -19.09 2.35
CA HIS A 166 11.60 -19.49 2.86
C HIS A 166 12.58 -19.84 1.74
N GLU A 167 12.14 -20.65 0.75
CA GLU A 167 12.96 -21.08 -0.39
C GLU A 167 13.44 -19.88 -1.23
N PHE A 168 12.52 -18.97 -1.55
CA PHE A 168 12.86 -17.77 -2.34
C PHE A 168 13.73 -16.78 -1.59
N GLN A 169 13.53 -16.65 -0.26
CA GLN A 169 14.40 -15.79 0.55
C GLN A 169 15.82 -16.34 0.61
N GLN A 170 15.98 -17.64 0.86
CA GLN A 170 17.29 -18.29 0.86
C GLN A 170 18.02 -18.14 -0.49
N LEU A 171 17.29 -18.31 -1.59
CA LEU A 171 17.85 -18.13 -2.93
C LEU A 171 18.27 -16.68 -3.18
N ALA A 172 17.43 -15.72 -2.80
CA ALA A 172 17.73 -14.31 -2.94
C ALA A 172 18.95 -13.89 -2.11
N ASP A 173 19.05 -14.35 -0.85
CA ASP A 173 20.18 -14.08 0.03
C ASP A 173 21.49 -14.68 -0.53
N ALA A 174 21.41 -15.88 -1.13
CA ALA A 174 22.58 -16.51 -1.78
C ALA A 174 23.05 -15.73 -3.01
N LEU A 175 22.18 -15.05 -3.74
CA LEU A 175 22.50 -14.26 -4.93
C LEU A 175 22.83 -12.80 -4.61
N CYS A 176 22.38 -12.26 -3.51
CA CYS A 176 22.57 -10.86 -3.12
C CYS A 176 24.03 -10.62 -2.73
N PRO A 177 24.76 -9.67 -3.38
CA PRO A 177 26.13 -9.33 -3.00
C PRO A 177 26.19 -8.68 -1.63
N THR A 178 27.30 -8.89 -0.91
CA THR A 178 27.48 -8.37 0.44
C THR A 178 27.64 -6.84 0.45
N ASP A 179 28.40 -6.34 -0.53
CA ASP A 179 28.84 -4.95 -0.53
C ASP A 179 27.90 -4.01 -1.29
N GLU A 180 27.02 -4.53 -2.14
CA GLU A 180 26.15 -3.76 -3.02
C GLU A 180 24.67 -4.20 -2.91
N ALA A 181 24.27 -4.70 -1.73
CA ALA A 181 22.94 -5.25 -1.52
C ALA A 181 21.81 -4.23 -1.82
N GLY A 182 21.98 -2.97 -1.43
CA GLY A 182 21.01 -1.91 -1.71
C GLY A 182 20.82 -1.64 -3.21
N TYR A 183 21.93 -1.59 -3.97
CA TYR A 183 21.88 -1.42 -5.43
C TYR A 183 21.29 -2.66 -6.11
N TRP A 184 21.67 -3.87 -5.66
CA TRP A 184 21.14 -5.13 -6.16
C TRP A 184 19.62 -5.22 -5.97
N ASN A 185 19.11 -4.90 -4.80
CA ASN A 185 17.68 -4.88 -4.51
C ASN A 185 16.91 -3.92 -5.42
N GLN A 186 17.42 -2.70 -5.58
CA GLN A 186 16.82 -1.71 -6.48
C GLN A 186 16.84 -2.18 -7.94
N ALA A 187 17.98 -2.77 -8.38
CA ALA A 187 18.12 -3.33 -9.73
C ALA A 187 17.16 -4.49 -9.99
N MET A 188 16.96 -5.39 -9.02
CA MET A 188 15.99 -6.49 -9.10
C MET A 188 14.55 -5.96 -9.24
N MET A 189 14.18 -4.96 -8.46
CA MET A 189 12.85 -4.34 -8.55
C MET A 189 12.63 -3.67 -9.92
N ASP A 190 13.63 -2.93 -10.42
CA ASP A 190 13.58 -2.30 -11.74
C ASP A 190 13.53 -3.33 -12.87
N PHE A 191 14.32 -4.39 -12.76
CA PHE A 191 14.32 -5.49 -13.72
C PHE A 191 12.97 -6.19 -13.80
N GLY A 192 12.31 -6.42 -12.65
CA GLY A 192 10.96 -6.97 -12.62
C GLY A 192 9.91 -6.05 -13.21
N ALA A 193 10.05 -4.75 -12.99
CA ALA A 193 9.10 -3.76 -13.48
C ALA A 193 9.23 -3.47 -14.98
N LEU A 194 10.46 -3.48 -15.52
CA LEU A 194 10.74 -3.02 -16.87
C LEU A 194 11.03 -4.15 -17.85
N GLN A 195 11.77 -5.19 -17.45
CA GLN A 195 12.23 -6.29 -18.29
C GLN A 195 11.41 -7.57 -18.10
N CYS A 196 11.44 -8.15 -16.89
CA CYS A 196 10.74 -9.40 -16.58
C CYS A 196 9.31 -9.12 -16.10
N LYS A 197 8.51 -8.42 -16.94
CA LYS A 197 7.14 -7.99 -16.62
C LYS A 197 6.19 -9.16 -16.37
N PRO A 198 5.10 -8.98 -15.60
CA PRO A 198 4.09 -10.01 -15.39
C PRO A 198 3.48 -10.52 -16.71
N LYS A 199 3.13 -9.61 -17.61
CA LYS A 199 2.59 -9.89 -18.94
C LYS A 199 3.55 -9.35 -20.00
N GLY A 200 3.84 -10.16 -21.02
CA GLY A 200 4.73 -9.77 -22.12
C GLY A 200 6.16 -9.42 -21.66
N PRO A 201 6.89 -10.31 -20.96
CA PRO A 201 8.26 -10.04 -20.57
C PRO A 201 9.16 -9.90 -21.82
N GLY A 202 10.14 -8.99 -21.75
CA GLY A 202 11.07 -8.71 -22.84
C GLY A 202 12.18 -9.77 -22.99
N CYS A 203 11.83 -11.05 -23.18
CA CYS A 203 12.78 -12.16 -23.17
C CYS A 203 13.85 -12.10 -24.25
N GLY A 204 13.58 -11.45 -25.40
CA GLY A 204 14.54 -11.36 -26.51
C GLY A 204 15.78 -10.52 -26.20
N SER A 205 15.64 -9.49 -25.34
CA SER A 205 16.75 -8.62 -24.90
C SER A 205 17.15 -8.84 -23.45
N CYS A 206 16.70 -9.94 -22.83
CA CYS A 206 16.94 -10.22 -21.43
C CYS A 206 18.38 -10.71 -21.20
N PRO A 207 19.16 -10.11 -20.27
CA PRO A 207 20.50 -10.56 -19.96
C PRO A 207 20.57 -11.99 -19.40
N PHE A 208 19.44 -12.51 -18.91
CA PHE A 208 19.32 -13.86 -18.37
C PHE A 208 18.64 -14.83 -19.37
N ALA A 209 18.51 -14.44 -20.65
CA ALA A 209 17.73 -15.21 -21.63
C ALA A 209 18.24 -16.66 -21.78
N ASP A 210 19.55 -16.85 -21.82
CA ASP A 210 20.14 -18.15 -22.08
C ASP A 210 20.17 -19.09 -20.87
N MET A 211 20.04 -18.53 -19.66
CA MET A 211 19.99 -19.28 -18.42
C MET A 211 18.56 -19.39 -17.83
N CYS A 212 17.58 -18.73 -18.46
CA CYS A 212 16.22 -18.70 -17.95
C CYS A 212 15.46 -19.98 -18.27
N GLU A 213 15.29 -20.84 -17.27
CA GLU A 213 14.66 -22.14 -17.43
C GLU A 213 13.17 -22.03 -17.86
N ALA A 214 12.41 -21.09 -17.32
CA ALA A 214 11.02 -20.86 -17.76
C ALA A 214 10.93 -20.44 -19.24
N ARG A 215 11.93 -19.70 -19.76
CA ARG A 215 12.03 -19.38 -21.19
C ARG A 215 12.36 -20.63 -22.00
N ARG A 216 13.34 -21.42 -21.57
CA ARG A 216 13.71 -22.67 -22.24
C ARG A 216 12.54 -23.64 -22.36
N LEU A 217 11.68 -23.69 -21.32
CA LEU A 217 10.48 -24.52 -21.28
C LEU A 217 9.26 -23.90 -21.99
N GLY A 218 9.34 -22.66 -22.47
CA GLY A 218 8.20 -21.93 -23.02
C GLY A 218 7.11 -21.57 -21.99
N GLN A 219 7.42 -21.57 -20.70
CA GLN A 219 6.47 -21.49 -19.58
C GLN A 219 6.58 -20.21 -18.76
N THR A 220 7.06 -19.12 -19.32
CA THR A 220 7.21 -17.84 -18.57
C THR A 220 5.91 -17.32 -17.96
N ALA A 221 4.76 -17.62 -18.57
CA ALA A 221 3.45 -17.22 -18.06
C ALA A 221 2.97 -18.06 -16.84
N SER A 222 3.50 -19.27 -16.66
CA SER A 222 3.14 -20.18 -15.57
C SER A 222 3.83 -19.81 -14.25
N PHE A 223 4.84 -18.94 -14.28
CA PHE A 223 5.61 -18.53 -13.10
C PHE A 223 5.40 -17.05 -12.75
N PRO A 224 5.33 -16.71 -11.44
CA PRO A 224 5.36 -17.59 -10.26
C PRO A 224 4.03 -18.32 -10.02
N VAL A 225 4.11 -19.49 -9.36
CA VAL A 225 2.94 -20.24 -8.91
C VAL A 225 2.37 -19.62 -7.62
N LYS A 226 1.03 -19.66 -7.48
CA LYS A 226 0.30 -19.24 -6.28
C LYS A 226 -0.79 -20.26 -5.95
N GLU A 227 -1.00 -20.52 -4.67
CA GLU A 227 -2.08 -21.39 -4.17
C GLU A 227 -3.33 -20.62 -3.75
N GLY A 228 -3.13 -19.45 -3.13
CA GLY A 228 -4.21 -18.71 -2.50
C GLY A 228 -5.13 -18.01 -3.50
N ARG A 229 -6.43 -18.20 -3.29
CA ARG A 229 -7.47 -17.36 -3.90
C ARG A 229 -8.03 -16.43 -2.83
N VAL A 230 -8.04 -15.14 -3.11
CA VAL A 230 -8.66 -14.16 -2.24
C VAL A 230 -10.17 -14.37 -2.27
N LYS A 231 -10.78 -14.67 -1.10
CA LYS A 231 -12.24 -14.65 -0.98
C LYS A 231 -12.72 -13.23 -1.14
N HIS A 232 -13.71 -13.04 -1.98
CA HIS A 232 -14.28 -11.73 -2.29
C HIS A 232 -15.72 -11.67 -1.79
N ARG A 233 -16.16 -10.52 -1.23
CA ARG A 233 -17.53 -10.28 -0.81
C ARG A 233 -18.05 -8.96 -1.38
N ASP A 234 -19.34 -8.91 -1.64
CA ASP A 234 -20.04 -7.66 -2.00
C ASP A 234 -20.66 -7.04 -0.75
N ARG A 235 -20.64 -5.72 -0.66
CA ARG A 235 -21.25 -4.92 0.41
C ARG A 235 -22.06 -3.78 -0.19
N TYR A 236 -23.13 -3.38 0.48
CA TYR A 236 -24.09 -2.40 0.00
C TYR A 236 -24.25 -1.30 1.03
N PHE A 237 -23.88 -0.07 0.67
CA PHE A 237 -23.79 1.08 1.55
C PHE A 237 -24.75 2.18 1.11
N THR A 238 -25.62 2.62 2.00
CA THR A 238 -26.38 3.86 1.82
C THR A 238 -25.83 4.92 2.77
N TYR A 239 -25.22 5.94 2.20
CA TYR A 239 -24.76 7.11 2.94
C TYR A 239 -25.83 8.17 2.94
N TYR A 240 -26.14 8.71 4.12
CA TYR A 240 -27.04 9.81 4.31
C TYR A 240 -26.27 11.08 4.64
N TYR A 241 -26.27 12.03 3.71
CA TYR A 241 -25.62 13.32 3.84
C TYR A 241 -26.60 14.31 4.43
N ILE A 242 -26.67 14.31 5.78
CA ILE A 242 -27.66 15.08 6.55
C ILE A 242 -27.07 16.46 6.81
N THR A 243 -27.74 17.50 6.30
CA THR A 243 -27.30 18.89 6.40
C THR A 243 -28.23 19.70 7.30
N ARG A 244 -27.66 20.66 8.07
CA ARG A 244 -28.40 21.71 8.77
C ARG A 244 -27.63 23.02 8.60
N ALA A 245 -28.21 23.99 7.91
CA ALA A 245 -27.51 25.18 7.43
C ALA A 245 -26.28 24.81 6.63
N HIS A 246 -25.07 25.07 7.12
CA HIS A 246 -23.81 24.76 6.45
C HIS A 246 -23.10 23.54 7.05
N GLU A 247 -23.62 22.97 8.12
CA GLU A 247 -23.04 21.82 8.81
C GLU A 247 -23.58 20.50 8.26
N VAL A 248 -22.80 19.45 8.45
CA VAL A 248 -23.14 18.07 8.04
C VAL A 248 -22.82 17.12 9.17
N LEU A 249 -23.67 16.10 9.39
CA LEU A 249 -23.40 15.06 10.36
C LEU A 249 -22.31 14.11 9.85
N PHE A 250 -21.22 14.03 10.60
CA PHE A 250 -20.09 13.13 10.36
C PHE A 250 -19.70 12.36 11.61
N HIS A 251 -19.15 11.16 11.42
CA HIS A 251 -18.48 10.43 12.48
C HIS A 251 -17.11 9.91 12.03
N ARG A 252 -16.26 9.60 13.00
CA ARG A 252 -14.98 8.97 12.77
C ARG A 252 -15.12 7.47 12.95
N ARG A 253 -14.83 6.69 11.90
CA ARG A 253 -14.95 5.22 11.91
C ARG A 253 -14.09 4.60 13.01
N GLY A 254 -14.65 3.62 13.70
CA GLY A 254 -14.00 2.82 14.74
C GLY A 254 -12.99 1.79 14.18
N THR A 255 -12.68 0.80 15.01
CA THR A 255 -11.61 -0.18 14.77
C THR A 255 -12.08 -1.43 14.03
N ASP A 256 -13.38 -1.69 13.97
CA ASP A 256 -13.93 -3.02 13.70
C ASP A 256 -14.13 -3.31 12.20
N ASP A 257 -13.91 -2.31 11.35
CA ASP A 257 -14.12 -2.45 9.91
C ASP A 257 -13.03 -1.70 9.10
N ILE A 258 -13.19 -1.73 7.75
CA ILE A 258 -12.35 -0.96 6.83
C ILE A 258 -12.41 0.54 7.14
N TRP A 259 -11.35 1.26 6.67
CA TRP A 259 -11.28 2.72 6.76
C TRP A 259 -11.29 3.28 8.19
N ARG A 260 -10.80 2.50 9.14
CA ARG A 260 -10.60 2.95 10.53
C ARG A 260 -10.00 4.35 10.58
N SER A 261 -10.49 5.16 11.49
CA SER A 261 -10.10 6.56 11.74
C SER A 261 -10.41 7.54 10.59
N LEU A 262 -11.05 7.11 9.51
CA LEU A 262 -11.54 8.00 8.48
C LEU A 262 -12.91 8.55 8.86
N TRP A 263 -13.23 9.72 8.33
CA TRP A 263 -14.50 10.39 8.54
C TRP A 263 -15.50 10.05 7.44
N GLU A 264 -16.76 9.88 7.80
CA GLU A 264 -17.85 9.64 6.87
C GLU A 264 -19.18 10.18 7.36
N PRO A 265 -20.16 10.45 6.45
CA PRO A 265 -21.53 10.75 6.79
C PRO A 265 -22.21 9.55 7.45
N VAL A 266 -23.49 9.73 7.83
CA VAL A 266 -24.30 8.62 8.38
C VAL A 266 -24.35 7.48 7.38
N LEU A 267 -23.96 6.27 7.81
CA LEU A 267 -23.91 5.05 7.00
C LEU A 267 -24.88 4.01 7.51
N VAL A 268 -25.66 3.44 6.58
CA VAL A 268 -26.43 2.21 6.80
C VAL A 268 -25.92 1.16 5.82
N GLU A 269 -25.49 0.01 6.34
CA GLU A 269 -25.15 -1.16 5.53
C GLU A 269 -26.37 -2.08 5.42
N GLY A 270 -26.71 -2.47 4.21
CA GLY A 270 -27.84 -3.34 3.90
C GLY A 270 -27.47 -4.44 2.92
N ASP A 271 -28.41 -4.84 2.12
CA ASP A 271 -28.27 -5.81 1.02
C ASP A 271 -28.49 -5.12 -0.35
N ALA A 272 -28.50 -5.90 -1.42
CA ALA A 272 -28.70 -5.36 -2.76
C ALA A 272 -30.05 -4.64 -2.94
N ALA A 273 -31.11 -5.09 -2.24
CA ALA A 273 -32.45 -4.50 -2.31
C ALA A 273 -32.55 -3.18 -1.52
N SER A 274 -31.56 -2.88 -0.67
CA SER A 274 -31.52 -1.63 0.11
C SER A 274 -31.04 -0.41 -0.72
N LEU A 275 -30.54 -0.65 -1.93
CA LEU A 275 -30.14 0.42 -2.86
C LEU A 275 -31.35 0.85 -3.71
N ASP A 276 -31.52 2.15 -3.86
CA ASP A 276 -32.54 2.71 -4.76
C ASP A 276 -32.14 2.46 -6.21
N GLU A 277 -32.97 1.70 -6.97
CA GLU A 277 -32.76 1.40 -8.38
C GLU A 277 -32.74 2.65 -9.26
N ALA A 278 -33.46 3.71 -8.88
CA ALA A 278 -33.48 5.00 -9.56
C ALA A 278 -32.30 5.89 -9.14
N GLY A 279 -31.60 5.54 -8.08
CA GLY A 279 -30.48 6.29 -7.51
C GLY A 279 -29.15 6.01 -8.22
N ARG A 280 -28.21 6.93 -8.08
CA ARG A 280 -26.83 6.75 -8.56
C ARG A 280 -26.06 5.80 -7.65
N VAL A 281 -25.79 4.59 -8.09
CA VAL A 281 -24.97 3.62 -7.40
C VAL A 281 -23.51 3.67 -7.90
N VAL A 282 -22.57 3.85 -6.99
CA VAL A 282 -21.13 3.87 -7.26
C VAL A 282 -20.50 2.55 -6.86
N LYS A 283 -19.89 1.85 -7.82
CA LYS A 283 -19.09 0.65 -7.56
C LYS A 283 -17.68 1.02 -7.14
N HIS A 284 -17.23 0.50 -5.99
CA HIS A 284 -15.88 0.69 -5.45
C HIS A 284 -15.24 -0.65 -5.11
N VAL A 285 -14.24 -1.04 -5.92
CA VAL A 285 -13.56 -2.34 -5.79
C VAL A 285 -12.35 -2.21 -4.89
N LEU A 286 -12.29 -3.05 -3.87
CA LEU A 286 -11.16 -3.27 -2.97
C LEU A 286 -10.60 -4.68 -3.17
N THR A 287 -9.47 -5.00 -2.56
CA THR A 287 -8.79 -6.30 -2.73
C THR A 287 -9.67 -7.50 -2.31
N HIS A 288 -10.45 -7.36 -1.24
CA HIS A 288 -11.23 -8.45 -0.65
C HIS A 288 -12.74 -8.25 -0.74
N GLN A 289 -13.18 -7.11 -1.27
CA GLN A 289 -14.60 -6.79 -1.34
C GLN A 289 -14.90 -5.75 -2.42
N THR A 290 -16.14 -5.78 -2.92
CA THR A 290 -16.71 -4.72 -3.74
C THR A 290 -17.79 -4.01 -2.93
N ILE A 291 -17.76 -2.70 -2.90
CA ILE A 291 -18.77 -1.88 -2.25
C ILE A 291 -19.63 -1.26 -3.35
N TYR A 292 -20.93 -1.46 -3.26
CA TYR A 292 -21.94 -0.75 -4.03
C TYR A 292 -22.53 0.30 -3.11
N ALA A 293 -22.38 1.57 -3.45
CA ALA A 293 -22.76 2.67 -2.55
C ALA A 293 -23.60 3.71 -3.26
N GLN A 294 -24.58 4.26 -2.53
CA GLN A 294 -25.36 5.43 -2.92
C GLN A 294 -25.26 6.51 -1.86
N LEU A 295 -25.58 7.77 -2.24
CA LEU A 295 -25.65 8.91 -1.35
C LEU A 295 -27.04 9.54 -1.44
N ILE A 296 -27.71 9.65 -0.30
CA ILE A 296 -28.99 10.33 -0.15
C ILE A 296 -28.75 11.63 0.63
N ARG A 297 -29.26 12.76 0.11
CA ARG A 297 -29.14 14.05 0.77
C ARG A 297 -30.41 14.34 1.55
N ILE A 298 -30.26 14.75 2.82
CA ILE A 298 -31.37 15.13 3.70
C ILE A 298 -31.10 16.54 4.23
N ASP A 299 -32.00 17.45 3.96
CA ASP A 299 -32.01 18.79 4.59
C ASP A 299 -32.81 18.73 5.89
N ALA A 300 -32.11 18.83 7.01
CA ALA A 300 -32.67 18.80 8.37
C ALA A 300 -32.87 20.22 8.94
N THR A 301 -32.80 21.28 8.14
CA THR A 301 -32.92 22.67 8.61
C THR A 301 -34.27 22.93 9.32
N ARG A 302 -35.33 22.26 8.89
CA ARG A 302 -36.68 22.42 9.45
C ARG A 302 -37.11 21.30 10.41
N LEU A 303 -36.22 20.30 10.63
CA LEU A 303 -36.51 19.16 11.48
C LEU A 303 -36.04 19.45 12.91
N THR A 304 -36.79 18.98 13.89
CA THR A 304 -36.38 19.01 15.29
C THR A 304 -35.43 17.83 15.57
N ASP A 305 -34.64 17.92 16.64
CA ASP A 305 -33.69 16.86 16.99
C ASP A 305 -34.37 15.56 17.47
N HIS A 306 -35.65 15.62 17.81
CA HIS A 306 -36.42 14.50 18.38
C HIS A 306 -37.34 13.80 17.39
N GLU A 307 -37.54 14.35 16.20
CA GLU A 307 -38.33 13.73 15.14
C GLU A 307 -37.54 12.67 14.41
N PRO A 308 -38.17 11.54 14.04
CA PRO A 308 -37.55 10.56 13.17
C PRO A 308 -37.16 11.19 11.83
N LEU A 309 -35.94 10.87 11.35
CA LEU A 309 -35.50 11.31 10.05
C LEU A 309 -36.17 10.46 8.93
N PRO A 310 -36.23 10.95 7.70
CA PRO A 310 -36.64 10.16 6.54
C PRO A 310 -35.85 8.84 6.40
N TYR A 311 -36.39 7.90 5.64
CA TYR A 311 -35.77 6.60 5.34
C TYR A 311 -35.59 5.70 6.57
N GLY A 312 -36.36 5.86 7.63
CA GLY A 312 -36.31 5.06 8.84
C GLY A 312 -35.07 5.32 9.71
N LEU A 313 -34.38 6.43 9.48
CA LEU A 313 -33.27 6.84 10.33
C LEU A 313 -33.75 7.32 11.72
N PRO A 314 -32.93 7.08 12.76
CA PRO A 314 -33.27 7.58 14.10
C PRO A 314 -33.25 9.12 14.17
N PRO A 315 -33.87 9.73 15.22
CA PRO A 315 -33.78 11.16 15.44
C PRO A 315 -32.33 11.65 15.56
N ILE A 316 -32.11 12.93 15.21
CA ILE A 316 -30.80 13.59 15.30
C ILE A 316 -30.21 13.49 16.71
N ALA A 317 -31.02 13.68 17.75
CA ALA A 317 -30.59 13.53 19.15
C ALA A 317 -30.00 12.14 19.46
N GLN A 318 -30.44 11.09 18.78
CA GLN A 318 -29.86 9.76 18.90
C GLN A 318 -28.55 9.64 18.09
N LEU A 319 -28.50 10.17 16.87
CA LEU A 319 -27.30 10.19 16.04
C LEU A 319 -26.14 10.95 16.68
N LEU A 320 -26.44 12.05 17.41
CA LEU A 320 -25.43 12.87 18.10
C LEU A 320 -24.67 12.13 19.22
N LYS A 321 -25.05 10.91 19.57
CA LYS A 321 -24.25 10.06 20.47
C LYS A 321 -22.95 9.55 19.80
N GLU A 322 -22.94 9.43 18.47
CA GLU A 322 -21.81 8.88 17.69
C GLU A 322 -21.35 9.86 16.61
N TYR A 323 -22.24 10.72 16.13
CA TYR A 323 -22.00 11.69 15.08
C TYR A 323 -21.89 13.10 15.66
N ARG A 324 -21.26 14.00 14.94
CA ARG A 324 -21.22 15.42 15.27
C ARG A 324 -21.50 16.27 14.05
N TRP A 325 -22.06 17.45 14.27
CA TRP A 325 -22.12 18.47 13.24
C TRP A 325 -20.71 18.95 12.92
N ALA A 326 -20.38 19.00 11.64
CA ALA A 326 -19.10 19.43 11.13
C ALA A 326 -19.28 20.61 10.18
N THR A 327 -18.61 21.69 10.48
CA THR A 327 -18.57 22.90 9.65
C THR A 327 -17.80 22.64 8.34
N PRO A 328 -17.94 23.51 7.31
CA PRO A 328 -17.13 23.42 6.10
C PRO A 328 -15.63 23.35 6.39
N ASP A 329 -15.11 24.22 7.28
CA ASP A 329 -13.69 24.32 7.62
C ASP A 329 -13.18 23.02 8.30
N GLU A 330 -13.94 22.47 9.24
CA GLU A 330 -13.61 21.20 9.88
C GLU A 330 -13.54 20.05 8.86
N ARG A 331 -14.48 20.02 7.90
CA ARG A 331 -14.52 18.97 6.86
C ARG A 331 -13.32 19.02 5.92
N GLU A 332 -12.74 20.19 5.69
CA GLU A 332 -11.49 20.31 4.93
C GLU A 332 -10.35 19.55 5.59
N GLY A 333 -10.30 19.47 6.91
CA GLY A 333 -9.34 18.68 7.67
C GLY A 333 -9.61 17.17 7.69
N TYR A 334 -10.83 16.73 7.36
CA TYR A 334 -11.21 15.31 7.48
C TYR A 334 -10.60 14.45 6.37
N ALA A 335 -9.93 13.37 6.76
CA ALA A 335 -9.56 12.30 5.85
C ALA A 335 -10.78 11.40 5.60
N MET A 336 -11.19 11.27 4.35
CA MET A 336 -12.35 10.47 3.95
C MET A 336 -11.94 9.32 3.03
N PRO A 337 -12.71 8.20 2.97
CA PRO A 337 -12.52 7.18 1.96
C PRO A 337 -12.66 7.78 0.54
N ARG A 338 -11.85 7.31 -0.40
CA ARG A 338 -11.98 7.73 -1.82
C ARG A 338 -13.37 7.47 -2.42
N LEU A 339 -14.16 6.61 -1.82
CA LEU A 339 -15.56 6.39 -2.18
C LEU A 339 -16.37 7.67 -1.98
N MET A 340 -16.08 8.44 -0.91
CA MET A 340 -16.76 9.72 -0.66
C MET A 340 -16.49 10.75 -1.75
N ASP A 341 -15.24 10.84 -2.25
CA ASP A 341 -14.93 11.74 -3.36
C ASP A 341 -15.81 11.45 -4.60
N LYS A 342 -16.09 10.15 -4.86
CA LYS A 342 -16.94 9.73 -5.97
C LYS A 342 -18.43 10.01 -5.74
N LEU A 343 -18.89 9.84 -4.49
CA LEU A 343 -20.30 10.03 -4.11
C LEU A 343 -20.66 11.51 -4.00
N LEU A 344 -19.71 12.33 -3.51
CA LEU A 344 -19.89 13.77 -3.34
C LEU A 344 -19.60 14.58 -4.63
N ALA A 345 -18.91 13.99 -5.59
CA ALA A 345 -18.74 14.63 -6.90
C ALA A 345 -20.11 14.81 -7.56
N ASP A 346 -20.64 16.00 -7.45
CA ASP A 346 -21.87 16.42 -8.11
C ASP A 346 -21.68 16.38 -9.61
N ARG A 347 -22.65 15.77 -10.28
CA ARG A 347 -23.00 16.04 -11.66
C ARG A 347 -24.49 16.14 -11.81
#